data_317a2bedd1305533855533e7c0a7f72e
#
_entry.id   317a2bedd1305533855533e7c0a7f72e
#
_cell.length_a   1.000
_cell.length_b   1.000
_cell.length_c   1.000
_cell.angle_alpha   90.00
_cell.angle_beta   90.00
_cell.angle_gamma   90.00
#
_symmetry.space_group_name_H-M   'P 1'
#
loop_
_entity.id
_entity.type
_entity.pdbx_description
1 polymer ?
#
loop_
_entity_poly.entity_id
_entity_poly.type
_entity_poly.pdbx_seq_one_letter_code
_entity_poly.pdbx_strand_id
1 'polypeptide(L)'
;MLGASVQRSATGQAPSRSTAALRRRLIVGVLVLLSLVLVTLSFRRPDGPLQRAQDVAAGALRPFQVAADRVAEPFRDAWRWGDGLLDARSDAERLARQNEALRQRLVRNRLAAAENVRLRRLLRYRSGPSFPTGYDGVAASVISRPAGAYAQAIVVAAGRNAGVQVDDPVVTEDGLVGRVTRVTSSEARVMLLTDDQSAASAIVVETNAAGIARRGQGPRAALRLDRVPKEQRIRTGDTVVTAGWRSPRLTSIYPRGIPIGRVSSVGQSDTYPFKQVQVEPFVDFTSLDAVLVLVAKEPAP
;
A
#
# COMPACT_ATOMS: atom_id res chain seq x y z
N MET A 1 -32.08 7.97 49.90
CA MET A 1 -32.13 9.44 49.97
C MET A 1 -32.20 9.91 48.54
N LEU A 2 -33.44 10.17 48.04
CA LEU A 2 -34.10 11.44 47.93
C LEU A 2 -33.25 12.45 47.16
N GLY A 3 -33.62 12.96 46.06
CA GLY A 3 -34.85 13.35 45.33
C GLY A 3 -34.34 14.12 44.11
N ALA A 4 -34.95 14.56 43.20
CA ALA A 4 -36.29 15.03 42.92
C ALA A 4 -36.27 15.51 41.45
N SER A 5 -37.28 15.16 40.77
CA SER A 5 -37.75 15.61 39.46
C SER A 5 -38.02 17.10 39.41
N VAL A 6 -37.69 17.75 38.28
CA VAL A 6 -38.39 19.01 37.86
C VAL A 6 -38.72 18.89 36.39
N GLN A 7 -40.02 18.61 36.15
CA GLN A 7 -40.72 18.87 34.90
C GLN A 7 -40.91 20.38 34.74
N ARG A 8 -40.59 20.94 33.58
CA ARG A 8 -41.14 22.18 33.12
C ARG A 8 -41.63 22.03 31.69
N SER A 9 -42.93 21.95 31.59
CA SER A 9 -43.75 22.18 30.40
C SER A 9 -43.60 23.62 29.94
N ALA A 10 -43.28 23.86 28.69
CA ALA A 10 -43.44 25.12 28.03
C ALA A 10 -44.22 24.90 26.74
N THR A 11 -45.49 25.19 26.78
CA THR A 11 -46.39 25.36 25.65
C THR A 11 -45.98 26.58 24.86
N GLY A 12 -45.45 26.39 23.66
CA GLY A 12 -45.20 27.45 22.67
C GLY A 12 -46.16 27.30 21.50
N GLN A 13 -47.13 28.19 21.43
CA GLN A 13 -48.09 28.32 20.34
C GLN A 13 -47.37 28.62 19.01
N ALA A 14 -47.68 27.85 17.97
CA ALA A 14 -47.27 28.09 16.60
C ALA A 14 -48.19 29.13 15.95
N PRO A 15 -47.68 30.18 15.27
CA PRO A 15 -48.50 31.10 14.51
C PRO A 15 -48.96 30.47 13.19
N SER A 16 -50.24 30.60 12.91
CA SER A 16 -50.96 30.12 11.74
C SER A 16 -50.44 30.75 10.43
N ARG A 17 -49.65 29.98 9.66
CA ARG A 17 -49.13 30.38 8.34
C ARG A 17 -50.07 30.10 7.15
N SER A 18 -51.34 29.76 7.37
CA SER A 18 -52.26 29.31 6.31
C SER A 18 -53.03 30.40 5.56
N THR A 19 -53.17 31.62 6.09
CA THR A 19 -54.03 32.67 5.48
C THR A 19 -53.31 33.46 4.37
N ALA A 20 -51.98 33.64 4.46
CA ALA A 20 -51.20 34.37 3.45
C ALA A 20 -51.01 33.58 2.13
N ALA A 21 -50.87 32.28 2.22
CA ALA A 21 -50.73 31.40 1.06
C ALA A 21 -52.05 31.23 0.27
N LEU A 22 -53.18 31.17 0.98
CA LEU A 22 -54.50 31.12 0.39
C LEU A 22 -54.83 32.41 -0.34
N ARG A 23 -54.57 33.60 0.27
CA ARG A 23 -54.78 34.89 -0.34
C ARG A 23 -53.95 35.08 -1.62
N ARG A 24 -52.74 34.64 -1.62
CA ARG A 24 -51.84 34.70 -2.81
C ARG A 24 -52.31 33.81 -3.94
N ARG A 25 -52.79 32.59 -3.66
CA ARG A 25 -53.38 31.67 -4.64
C ARG A 25 -54.71 32.22 -5.19
N LEU A 26 -55.50 32.88 -4.38
CA LEU A 26 -56.75 33.49 -4.80
C LEU A 26 -56.50 34.69 -5.72
N ILE A 27 -55.51 35.53 -5.46
CA ILE A 27 -55.12 36.68 -6.32
C ILE A 27 -54.59 36.14 -7.67
N VAL A 28 -53.75 35.11 -7.67
CA VAL A 28 -53.27 34.50 -8.93
C VAL A 28 -54.38 33.86 -9.72
N GLY A 29 -55.31 33.16 -9.06
CA GLY A 29 -56.49 32.59 -9.69
C GLY A 29 -57.41 33.66 -10.32
N VAL A 30 -57.66 34.75 -9.64
CA VAL A 30 -58.45 35.89 -10.16
C VAL A 30 -57.76 36.56 -11.36
N LEU A 31 -56.44 36.76 -11.31
CA LEU A 31 -55.67 37.30 -12.44
C LEU A 31 -55.68 36.39 -13.66
N VAL A 32 -55.58 35.09 -13.49
CA VAL A 32 -55.69 34.10 -14.58
C VAL A 32 -57.10 34.09 -15.18
N LEU A 33 -58.13 34.15 -14.34
CA LEU A 33 -59.54 34.19 -14.77
C LEU A 33 -59.84 35.48 -15.50
N LEU A 34 -59.34 36.62 -15.03
CA LEU A 34 -59.46 37.92 -15.69
C LEU A 34 -58.74 37.92 -17.06
N SER A 35 -57.55 37.34 -17.15
CA SER A 35 -56.84 37.16 -18.40
C SER A 35 -57.58 36.28 -19.40
N LEU A 36 -58.18 35.20 -18.91
CA LEU A 36 -58.95 34.29 -19.75
C LEU A 36 -60.24 34.94 -20.28
N VAL A 37 -60.90 35.71 -19.45
CA VAL A 37 -62.10 36.49 -19.82
C VAL A 37 -61.74 37.56 -20.83
N LEU A 38 -60.65 38.31 -20.64
CA LEU A 38 -60.17 39.30 -21.62
C LEU A 38 -59.81 38.65 -22.99
N VAL A 39 -59.14 37.51 -22.98
CA VAL A 39 -58.85 36.76 -24.22
C VAL A 39 -60.12 36.29 -24.87
N THR A 40 -61.12 35.80 -24.11
CA THR A 40 -62.39 35.29 -24.69
C THR A 40 -63.26 36.44 -25.24
N LEU A 41 -63.26 37.62 -24.57
CA LEU A 41 -63.92 38.81 -25.11
C LEU A 41 -63.24 39.35 -26.38
N SER A 42 -61.91 39.26 -26.46
CA SER A 42 -61.16 39.66 -27.65
C SER A 42 -61.44 38.80 -28.88
N PHE A 43 -61.76 37.52 -28.69
CA PHE A 43 -62.14 36.62 -29.80
C PHE A 43 -63.59 36.75 -30.25
N ARG A 44 -64.48 37.43 -29.51
CA ARG A 44 -65.92 37.40 -29.78
C ARG A 44 -66.47 38.58 -30.59
N ARG A 45 -65.66 39.62 -31.00
CA ARG A 45 -66.10 40.76 -31.82
C ARG A 45 -65.04 41.13 -32.87
N PRO A 46 -65.30 40.77 -34.14
CA PRO A 46 -64.37 41.08 -35.23
C PRO A 46 -64.50 42.49 -35.82
N ASP A 47 -65.54 43.26 -35.51
CA ASP A 47 -65.75 44.59 -36.11
C ASP A 47 -66.13 45.64 -35.06
N GLY A 48 -65.28 46.62 -34.82
CA GLY A 48 -65.61 47.78 -33.98
C GLY A 48 -64.41 48.74 -33.74
N PRO A 49 -64.63 49.95 -33.28
CA PRO A 49 -63.67 51.08 -33.18
C PRO A 49 -62.49 50.81 -32.27
N LEU A 50 -62.25 49.58 -31.92
CA LEU A 50 -61.12 49.10 -31.06
C LEU A 50 -59.73 49.13 -31.71
N GLN A 51 -59.64 49.25 -33.06
CA GLN A 51 -58.31 49.33 -33.69
C GLN A 51 -57.54 50.58 -33.31
N ARG A 52 -58.21 51.72 -33.07
CA ARG A 52 -57.56 52.95 -32.58
C ARG A 52 -57.14 52.83 -31.09
N ALA A 53 -57.87 52.06 -30.30
CA ALA A 53 -57.51 51.74 -28.93
C ALA A 53 -56.37 50.74 -28.81
N GLN A 54 -56.24 49.79 -29.79
CA GLN A 54 -55.14 48.85 -29.84
C GLN A 54 -53.78 49.53 -30.16
N ASP A 55 -53.78 50.50 -31.08
CA ASP A 55 -52.57 51.26 -31.41
C ASP A 55 -52.07 52.13 -30.26
N VAL A 56 -53.00 52.71 -29.48
CA VAL A 56 -52.66 53.48 -28.26
C VAL A 56 -52.22 52.53 -27.14
N ALA A 57 -52.89 51.38 -27.00
CA ALA A 57 -52.50 50.38 -25.99
C ALA A 57 -51.16 49.71 -26.30
N ALA A 58 -50.89 49.45 -27.59
CA ALA A 58 -49.59 48.90 -28.02
C ALA A 58 -48.43 49.90 -27.79
N GLY A 59 -48.73 51.23 -27.95
CA GLY A 59 -47.74 52.26 -27.63
C GLY A 59 -47.48 52.42 -26.10
N ALA A 60 -48.53 52.22 -25.29
CA ALA A 60 -48.39 52.28 -23.82
C ALA A 60 -47.77 51.05 -23.18
N LEU A 61 -47.80 49.89 -23.87
CA LEU A 61 -47.18 48.63 -23.37
C LEU A 61 -45.72 48.49 -23.76
N ARG A 62 -45.19 49.27 -24.70
CA ARG A 62 -43.77 49.26 -25.05
C ARG A 62 -42.83 49.50 -23.86
N PRO A 63 -43.03 50.45 -22.95
CA PRO A 63 -42.17 50.66 -21.83
C PRO A 63 -42.25 49.48 -20.81
N PHE A 64 -43.37 48.73 -20.77
CA PHE A 64 -43.48 47.53 -19.91
C PHE A 64 -42.73 46.31 -20.45
N GLN A 65 -42.63 46.15 -21.78
CA GLN A 65 -41.85 45.10 -22.36
C GLN A 65 -40.35 45.32 -22.11
N VAL A 66 -39.88 46.56 -22.27
CA VAL A 66 -38.47 46.89 -21.97
C VAL A 66 -38.16 46.79 -20.47
N ALA A 67 -39.15 47.07 -19.61
CA ALA A 67 -39.02 46.91 -18.17
C ALA A 67 -39.04 45.43 -17.74
N ALA A 68 -39.85 44.60 -18.40
CA ALA A 68 -39.91 43.16 -18.14
C ALA A 68 -38.61 42.43 -18.52
N ASP A 69 -37.98 42.79 -19.64
CA ASP A 69 -36.71 42.23 -20.07
C ASP A 69 -35.56 42.63 -19.12
N ARG A 70 -35.53 43.91 -18.67
CA ARG A 70 -34.53 44.37 -17.69
C ARG A 70 -34.69 43.79 -16.28
N VAL A 71 -35.87 43.38 -15.89
CA VAL A 71 -36.13 42.73 -14.59
C VAL A 71 -35.89 41.22 -14.66
N ALA A 72 -36.02 40.63 -15.86
CA ALA A 72 -35.83 39.20 -16.04
C ALA A 72 -34.35 38.79 -16.20
N GLU A 73 -33.47 39.68 -16.67
CA GLU A 73 -32.04 39.40 -16.85
C GLU A 73 -31.33 39.04 -15.54
N PRO A 74 -31.45 39.78 -14.44
CA PRO A 74 -30.74 39.40 -13.20
C PRO A 74 -31.24 38.07 -12.61
N PHE A 75 -32.51 37.68 -12.88
CA PHE A 75 -33.01 36.39 -12.41
C PHE A 75 -32.51 35.21 -13.24
N ARG A 76 -32.34 35.38 -14.55
CA ARG A 76 -31.71 34.36 -15.41
C ARG A 76 -30.24 34.15 -15.05
N ASP A 77 -29.52 35.21 -14.77
CA ASP A 77 -28.12 35.16 -14.39
C ASP A 77 -27.93 34.54 -12.98
N ALA A 78 -28.82 34.84 -12.05
CA ALA A 78 -28.83 34.21 -10.73
C ALA A 78 -29.14 32.71 -10.79
N TRP A 79 -30.02 32.27 -11.68
CA TRP A 79 -30.28 30.84 -11.91
C TRP A 79 -29.10 30.13 -12.57
N ARG A 80 -28.49 30.74 -13.59
CA ARG A 80 -27.27 30.20 -14.21
C ARG A 80 -26.09 30.13 -13.24
N TRP A 81 -26.00 31.14 -12.34
CA TRP A 81 -24.98 31.16 -11.32
C TRP A 81 -25.23 30.08 -10.24
N GLY A 82 -26.46 29.82 -9.88
CA GLY A 82 -26.85 28.75 -8.97
C GLY A 82 -26.59 27.38 -9.54
N ASP A 83 -26.96 27.12 -10.79
CA ASP A 83 -26.70 25.86 -11.49
C ASP A 83 -25.19 25.64 -11.68
N GLY A 84 -24.44 26.68 -12.07
CA GLY A 84 -22.99 26.62 -12.21
C GLY A 84 -22.24 26.35 -10.88
N LEU A 85 -22.78 26.76 -9.74
CA LEU A 85 -22.20 26.46 -8.43
C LEU A 85 -22.43 25.00 -8.00
N LEU A 86 -23.61 24.46 -8.32
CA LEU A 86 -23.92 23.06 -8.05
C LEU A 86 -23.10 22.13 -8.98
N ASP A 87 -22.97 22.49 -10.25
CA ASP A 87 -22.15 21.77 -11.21
C ASP A 87 -20.65 21.83 -10.82
N ALA A 88 -20.16 23.01 -10.41
CA ALA A 88 -18.78 23.15 -9.96
C ALA A 88 -18.48 22.33 -8.71
N ARG A 89 -19.43 22.19 -7.78
CA ARG A 89 -19.27 21.31 -6.61
C ARG A 89 -19.26 19.84 -7.01
N SER A 90 -20.18 19.44 -7.87
CA SER A 90 -20.25 18.06 -8.36
C SER A 90 -18.99 17.67 -9.15
N ASP A 91 -18.48 18.61 -9.95
CA ASP A 91 -17.22 18.44 -10.70
C ASP A 91 -16.01 18.39 -9.77
N ALA A 92 -15.94 19.24 -8.76
CA ALA A 92 -14.89 19.20 -7.75
C ALA A 92 -14.86 17.85 -6.99
N GLU A 93 -16.03 17.35 -6.59
CA GLU A 93 -16.14 16.04 -5.94
C GLU A 93 -15.80 14.90 -6.90
N ARG A 94 -16.20 15.00 -8.17
CA ARG A 94 -15.84 14.01 -9.20
C ARG A 94 -14.34 13.98 -9.43
N LEU A 95 -13.72 15.15 -9.58
CA LEU A 95 -12.27 15.28 -9.73
C LEU A 95 -11.52 14.80 -8.49
N ALA A 96 -12.02 15.09 -7.28
CA ALA A 96 -11.44 14.58 -6.05
C ALA A 96 -11.48 13.04 -5.99
N ARG A 97 -12.62 12.43 -6.31
CA ARG A 97 -12.76 10.96 -6.40
C ARG A 97 -11.85 10.36 -7.48
N GLN A 98 -11.75 11.00 -8.65
CA GLN A 98 -10.84 10.57 -9.72
C GLN A 98 -9.38 10.67 -9.28
N ASN A 99 -8.99 11.76 -8.62
CA ASN A 99 -7.64 11.96 -8.11
C ASN A 99 -7.28 10.89 -7.09
N GLU A 100 -8.20 10.59 -6.15
CA GLU A 100 -8.01 9.52 -5.18
C GLU A 100 -7.88 8.14 -5.84
N ALA A 101 -8.75 7.83 -6.80
CA ALA A 101 -8.68 6.58 -7.57
C ALA A 101 -7.37 6.46 -8.37
N LEU A 102 -6.90 7.56 -8.96
CA LEU A 102 -5.63 7.60 -9.67
C LEU A 102 -4.45 7.42 -8.72
N ARG A 103 -4.46 8.05 -7.55
CA ARG A 103 -3.43 7.84 -6.52
C ARG A 103 -3.37 6.38 -6.07
N GLN A 104 -4.50 5.77 -5.80
CA GLN A 104 -4.57 4.35 -5.43
C GLN A 104 -4.07 3.42 -6.55
N ARG A 105 -4.41 3.73 -7.82
CA ARG A 105 -3.88 2.99 -8.97
C ARG A 105 -2.36 3.16 -9.10
N LEU A 106 -1.86 4.37 -8.91
CA LEU A 106 -0.42 4.65 -8.96
C LEU A 106 0.34 3.86 -7.88
N VAL A 107 -0.16 3.84 -6.64
CA VAL A 107 0.45 3.07 -5.54
C VAL A 107 0.45 1.58 -5.87
N ARG A 108 -0.69 1.03 -6.30
CA ARG A 108 -0.80 -0.40 -6.69
C ARG A 108 0.16 -0.75 -7.84
N ASN A 109 0.24 0.09 -8.86
CA ASN A 109 1.12 -0.15 -9.99
C ASN A 109 2.60 -0.10 -9.58
N ARG A 110 2.98 0.83 -8.70
CA ARG A 110 4.36 0.90 -8.17
C ARG A 110 4.71 -0.34 -7.35
N LEU A 111 3.82 -0.80 -6.49
CA LEU A 111 4.02 -2.03 -5.71
C LEU A 111 4.17 -3.25 -6.62
N ALA A 112 3.27 -3.42 -7.59
CA ALA A 112 3.35 -4.51 -8.55
C ALA A 112 4.63 -4.45 -9.41
N ALA A 113 5.08 -3.27 -9.81
CA ALA A 113 6.33 -3.09 -10.54
C ALA A 113 7.55 -3.47 -9.68
N ALA A 114 7.59 -3.05 -8.42
CA ALA A 114 8.66 -3.40 -7.49
C ALA A 114 8.71 -4.92 -7.24
N GLU A 115 7.56 -5.55 -7.04
CA GLU A 115 7.44 -7.00 -6.89
C GLU A 115 7.92 -7.74 -8.15
N ASN A 116 7.51 -7.30 -9.34
CA ASN A 116 7.99 -7.88 -10.60
C ASN A 116 9.51 -7.80 -10.75
N VAL A 117 10.13 -6.67 -10.41
CA VAL A 117 11.58 -6.52 -10.46
C VAL A 117 12.25 -7.52 -9.51
N ARG A 118 11.74 -7.67 -8.30
CA ARG A 118 12.26 -8.61 -7.30
C ARG A 118 12.12 -10.06 -7.76
N LEU A 119 10.91 -10.46 -8.19
CA LEU A 119 10.69 -11.82 -8.68
C LEU A 119 11.59 -12.18 -9.88
N ARG A 120 11.82 -11.23 -10.80
CA ARG A 120 12.75 -11.43 -11.92
C ARG A 120 14.19 -11.59 -11.45
N ARG A 121 14.62 -10.92 -10.37
CA ARG A 121 15.95 -11.14 -9.79
C ARG A 121 16.09 -12.54 -9.19
N LEU A 122 15.11 -12.98 -8.40
CA LEU A 122 15.07 -14.32 -7.84
C LEU A 122 15.09 -15.41 -8.94
N LEU A 123 14.32 -15.21 -10.02
CA LEU A 123 14.32 -16.13 -11.17
C LEU A 123 15.68 -16.16 -11.88
N ARG A 124 16.32 -15.01 -12.08
CA ARG A 124 17.67 -14.93 -12.65
C ARG A 124 18.71 -15.60 -11.75
N TYR A 125 18.61 -15.41 -10.44
CA TYR A 125 19.47 -16.11 -9.49
C TYR A 125 19.28 -17.62 -9.60
N ARG A 126 18.04 -18.11 -9.62
CA ARG A 126 17.70 -19.54 -9.76
C ARG A 126 18.26 -20.17 -11.03
N SER A 127 18.27 -19.45 -12.13
CA SER A 127 18.82 -19.93 -13.43
C SER A 127 20.28 -19.59 -13.65
N GLY A 128 20.91 -18.86 -12.73
CA GLY A 128 22.28 -18.39 -12.86
C GLY A 128 23.33 -19.41 -12.41
N PRO A 129 24.58 -19.18 -12.78
CA PRO A 129 25.69 -20.10 -12.45
C PRO A 129 26.03 -20.14 -10.94
N SER A 130 25.60 -19.11 -10.20
CA SER A 130 25.80 -19.04 -8.74
C SER A 130 24.74 -19.82 -7.94
N PHE A 131 23.71 -20.36 -8.62
CA PHE A 131 22.71 -21.17 -7.94
C PHE A 131 23.30 -22.55 -7.60
N PRO A 132 23.11 -23.06 -6.38
CA PRO A 132 23.71 -24.32 -5.96
C PRO A 132 23.23 -25.50 -6.79
N THR A 133 24.17 -26.28 -7.35
CA THR A 133 23.85 -27.51 -8.07
C THR A 133 23.28 -28.56 -7.11
N GLY A 134 22.29 -29.32 -7.58
CA GLY A 134 21.63 -30.35 -6.76
C GLY A 134 20.45 -29.84 -5.92
N TYR A 135 20.06 -28.60 -6.09
CA TYR A 135 18.90 -28.02 -5.45
C TYR A 135 17.88 -27.47 -6.47
N ASP A 136 16.62 -27.46 -6.05
CA ASP A 136 15.57 -26.69 -6.70
C ASP A 136 15.20 -25.50 -5.82
N GLY A 137 14.89 -24.36 -6.44
CA GLY A 137 14.48 -23.16 -5.73
C GLY A 137 12.95 -23.03 -5.68
N VAL A 138 12.38 -23.10 -4.49
CA VAL A 138 10.97 -22.81 -4.24
C VAL A 138 10.84 -21.36 -3.82
N ALA A 139 10.24 -20.54 -4.68
CA ALA A 139 9.99 -19.12 -4.35
C ALA A 139 8.85 -19.01 -3.33
N ALA A 140 9.06 -18.23 -2.27
CA ALA A 140 8.10 -18.04 -1.21
C ALA A 140 8.06 -16.58 -0.77
N SER A 141 6.84 -16.03 -0.59
CA SER A 141 6.65 -14.72 0.00
C SER A 141 6.77 -14.78 1.52
N VAL A 142 7.31 -13.76 2.13
CA VAL A 142 7.36 -13.61 3.58
C VAL A 142 5.99 -13.14 4.07
N ILE A 143 5.31 -13.99 4.86
CA ILE A 143 3.97 -13.72 5.39
C ILE A 143 4.05 -12.94 6.70
N SER A 144 5.00 -13.27 7.54
CA SER A 144 5.14 -12.67 8.87
C SER A 144 6.60 -12.37 9.17
N ARG A 145 6.81 -11.17 9.69
CA ARG A 145 8.08 -10.74 10.25
C ARG A 145 7.85 -10.47 11.73
N PRO A 146 8.73 -10.90 12.57
CA PRO A 146 8.63 -10.57 13.96
C PRO A 146 8.82 -9.04 14.14
N ALA A 147 7.98 -8.43 14.96
CA ALA A 147 8.11 -7.03 15.31
C ALA A 147 9.15 -6.87 16.45
N GLY A 148 10.38 -6.53 16.09
CA GLY A 148 11.40 -6.18 17.11
C GLY A 148 12.83 -6.54 16.72
N ALA A 149 13.79 -5.84 17.32
CA ALA A 149 15.23 -6.02 17.07
C ALA A 149 15.78 -7.41 17.45
N TYR A 150 15.01 -8.18 18.20
CA TYR A 150 15.38 -9.54 18.67
C TYR A 150 14.68 -10.65 17.90
N ALA A 151 13.90 -10.31 16.95
CA ALA A 151 13.11 -11.26 16.20
C ALA A 151 13.91 -11.84 15.05
N GLN A 152 14.18 -13.11 15.17
CA GLN A 152 15.24 -13.79 14.43
C GLN A 152 14.68 -14.95 13.60
N ALA A 153 13.37 -14.92 13.33
CA ALA A 153 12.69 -15.87 12.47
C ALA A 153 11.61 -15.18 11.63
N ILE A 154 11.42 -15.64 10.41
CA ILE A 154 10.33 -15.23 9.52
C ILE A 154 9.43 -16.42 9.21
N VAL A 155 8.20 -16.16 8.77
CA VAL A 155 7.31 -17.20 8.21
C VAL A 155 7.14 -16.95 6.72
N VAL A 156 7.28 -18.01 5.93
CA VAL A 156 7.19 -17.96 4.47
C VAL A 156 6.04 -18.81 3.96
N ALA A 157 5.41 -18.39 2.85
CA ALA A 157 4.26 -19.05 2.22
C ALA A 157 4.71 -20.25 1.35
N ALA A 158 5.49 -21.15 1.91
CA ALA A 158 5.86 -22.42 1.27
C ALA A 158 6.03 -23.47 2.36
N GLY A 159 5.39 -24.61 2.21
CA GLY A 159 5.40 -25.70 3.18
C GLY A 159 5.67 -27.06 2.51
N ARG A 160 5.26 -28.13 3.19
CA ARG A 160 5.43 -29.50 2.67
C ARG A 160 4.79 -29.72 1.31
N ASN A 161 3.67 -29.06 1.02
CA ASN A 161 3.01 -29.17 -0.29
C ASN A 161 3.89 -28.67 -1.45
N ALA A 162 4.86 -27.80 -1.17
CA ALA A 162 5.86 -27.30 -2.12
C ALA A 162 7.21 -28.04 -2.02
N GLY A 163 7.27 -29.15 -1.26
CA GLY A 163 8.48 -29.95 -1.10
C GLY A 163 9.45 -29.45 -0.02
N VAL A 164 9.08 -28.37 0.73
CA VAL A 164 9.94 -27.80 1.76
C VAL A 164 10.07 -28.73 2.97
N GLN A 165 11.30 -28.87 3.45
CA GLN A 165 11.66 -29.70 4.60
C GLN A 165 12.35 -28.88 5.69
N VAL A 166 12.46 -29.46 6.88
CA VAL A 166 13.27 -28.87 7.96
C VAL A 166 14.74 -28.96 7.54
N ASP A 167 15.50 -27.94 7.91
CA ASP A 167 16.90 -27.70 7.57
C ASP A 167 17.17 -27.27 6.12
N ASP A 168 16.14 -27.12 5.28
CA ASP A 168 16.32 -26.53 3.96
C ASP A 168 16.91 -25.11 4.06
N PRO A 169 17.98 -24.80 3.31
CA PRO A 169 18.55 -23.46 3.27
C PRO A 169 17.59 -22.47 2.62
N VAL A 170 17.61 -21.24 3.11
CA VAL A 170 16.81 -20.14 2.56
C VAL A 170 17.73 -19.02 2.11
N VAL A 171 17.55 -18.54 0.88
CA VAL A 171 18.41 -17.55 0.24
C VAL A 171 17.62 -16.45 -0.46
N THR A 172 18.29 -15.36 -0.74
CA THR A 172 17.88 -14.34 -1.73
C THR A 172 18.92 -14.28 -2.85
N GLU A 173 18.73 -13.38 -3.82
CA GLU A 173 19.76 -13.06 -4.81
C GLU A 173 21.05 -12.52 -4.18
N ASP A 174 20.96 -11.89 -3.01
CA ASP A 174 22.07 -11.26 -2.31
C ASP A 174 22.85 -12.27 -1.44
N GLY A 175 22.21 -13.37 -1.00
CA GLY A 175 22.90 -14.39 -0.22
C GLY A 175 22.04 -15.19 0.74
N LEU A 176 22.71 -15.74 1.77
CA LEU A 176 22.10 -16.62 2.77
C LEU A 176 21.22 -15.86 3.75
N VAL A 177 19.94 -16.26 3.81
CA VAL A 177 18.96 -15.75 4.80
C VAL A 177 18.99 -16.57 6.09
N GLY A 178 19.00 -17.91 5.97
CA GLY A 178 18.94 -18.82 7.11
C GLY A 178 18.54 -20.23 6.71
N ARG A 179 17.83 -20.93 7.61
CA ARG A 179 17.31 -22.28 7.37
C ARG A 179 15.90 -22.46 7.92
N VAL A 180 15.19 -23.39 7.36
CA VAL A 180 13.87 -23.83 7.82
C VAL A 180 14.00 -24.57 9.15
N THR A 181 13.21 -24.20 10.16
CA THR A 181 13.19 -24.87 11.48
C THR A 181 11.88 -25.60 11.78
N ARG A 182 10.80 -25.18 11.11
CA ARG A 182 9.49 -25.85 11.24
C ARG A 182 8.74 -25.74 9.92
N VAL A 183 8.02 -26.79 9.55
CA VAL A 183 7.22 -26.84 8.32
C VAL A 183 5.82 -27.31 8.64
N THR A 184 4.82 -26.59 8.09
CA THR A 184 3.43 -27.02 8.02
C THR A 184 3.09 -27.48 6.60
N SER A 185 1.83 -27.71 6.28
CA SER A 185 1.40 -28.06 4.92
C SER A 185 1.68 -26.94 3.92
N SER A 186 1.44 -25.67 4.29
CA SER A 186 1.47 -24.49 3.40
C SER A 186 2.51 -23.43 3.78
N GLU A 187 3.12 -23.53 4.97
CA GLU A 187 4.01 -22.50 5.52
C GLU A 187 5.26 -23.13 6.11
N ALA A 188 6.33 -22.36 6.17
CA ALA A 188 7.54 -22.72 6.90
C ALA A 188 8.05 -21.57 7.76
N ARG A 189 8.58 -21.92 8.94
CA ARG A 189 9.32 -21.01 9.80
C ARG A 189 10.80 -21.09 9.50
N VAL A 190 11.40 -19.96 9.21
CA VAL A 190 12.82 -19.80 8.87
C VAL A 190 13.53 -19.09 10.01
N MET A 191 14.56 -19.71 10.57
CA MET A 191 15.51 -19.09 11.48
C MET A 191 16.51 -18.28 10.66
N LEU A 192 16.64 -17.00 10.96
CA LEU A 192 17.58 -16.12 10.26
C LEU A 192 19.03 -16.41 10.68
N LEU A 193 19.99 -16.07 9.82
CA LEU A 193 21.41 -16.18 10.13
C LEU A 193 21.83 -15.29 11.30
N THR A 194 21.06 -14.24 11.59
CA THR A 194 21.23 -13.34 12.73
C THR A 194 20.67 -13.88 14.05
N ASP A 195 20.10 -15.06 14.08
CA ASP A 195 19.64 -15.74 15.29
C ASP A 195 20.80 -16.19 16.18
N ASP A 196 20.68 -16.07 17.50
CA ASP A 196 21.73 -16.48 18.44
C ASP A 196 22.06 -17.98 18.37
N GLN A 197 21.06 -18.79 17.97
CA GLN A 197 21.20 -20.24 17.78
C GLN A 197 21.66 -20.61 16.38
N SER A 198 21.75 -19.63 15.48
CA SER A 198 22.15 -19.85 14.09
C SER A 198 23.67 -19.95 13.99
N ALA A 199 24.13 -20.92 13.21
CA ALA A 199 25.53 -21.09 12.87
C ALA A 199 25.66 -21.65 11.46
N ALA A 200 26.48 -21.02 10.61
CA ALA A 200 26.79 -21.50 9.29
C ALA A 200 28.31 -21.66 9.13
N SER A 201 28.72 -22.83 8.69
CA SER A 201 30.13 -23.02 8.30
C SER A 201 30.46 -22.13 7.11
N ALA A 202 31.48 -21.31 7.24
CA ALA A 202 31.85 -20.31 6.24
C ALA A 202 33.32 -20.32 5.90
N ILE A 203 33.65 -19.83 4.72
CA ILE A 203 35.03 -19.61 4.26
C ILE A 203 35.17 -18.19 3.71
N VAL A 204 36.36 -17.66 3.82
CA VAL A 204 36.78 -16.42 3.15
C VAL A 204 37.27 -16.81 1.77
N VAL A 205 36.70 -16.27 0.71
CA VAL A 205 36.97 -16.64 -0.68
C VAL A 205 38.45 -16.42 -1.03
N GLU A 206 38.99 -15.28 -0.67
CA GLU A 206 40.32 -14.80 -1.03
C GLU A 206 41.45 -15.60 -0.36
N THR A 207 41.19 -16.12 0.82
CA THR A 207 42.24 -16.79 1.63
C THR A 207 41.91 -18.23 1.99
N ASN A 208 40.73 -18.69 1.66
CA ASN A 208 40.18 -20.00 2.04
C ASN A 208 40.16 -20.23 3.58
N ALA A 209 40.25 -19.15 4.36
CA ALA A 209 40.20 -19.21 5.83
C ALA A 209 38.82 -19.69 6.26
N ALA A 210 38.76 -20.79 7.01
CA ALA A 210 37.52 -21.36 7.49
C ALA A 210 37.15 -20.77 8.85
N GLY A 211 35.82 -20.66 9.06
CA GLY A 211 35.24 -20.19 10.31
C GLY A 211 33.75 -20.56 10.41
N ILE A 212 33.11 -20.06 11.44
CA ILE A 212 31.67 -20.23 11.66
C ILE A 212 31.02 -18.85 11.68
N ALA A 213 30.14 -18.55 10.71
CA ALA A 213 29.35 -17.35 10.70
C ALA A 213 28.22 -17.47 11.71
N ARG A 214 28.15 -16.51 12.63
CA ARG A 214 27.13 -16.39 13.68
C ARG A 214 26.74 -14.94 13.86
N ARG A 215 25.71 -14.70 14.64
CA ARG A 215 25.33 -13.35 15.08
C ARG A 215 26.52 -12.65 15.72
N GLY A 216 26.79 -11.45 15.28
CA GLY A 216 27.77 -10.54 15.84
C GLY A 216 27.22 -9.67 16.97
N GLN A 217 28.09 -8.90 17.62
CA GLN A 217 27.72 -7.88 18.58
C GLN A 217 27.61 -6.53 17.85
N GLY A 218 26.55 -5.79 18.05
CA GLY A 218 26.37 -4.46 17.47
C GLY A 218 24.92 -4.14 17.11
N PRO A 219 24.59 -2.86 16.88
CA PRO A 219 23.22 -2.40 16.66
C PRO A 219 22.60 -2.73 15.29
N ARG A 220 23.40 -3.23 14.36
CA ARG A 220 22.93 -3.62 13.01
C ARG A 220 23.27 -5.07 12.79
N ALA A 221 22.34 -5.99 12.97
CA ALA A 221 22.40 -7.39 12.51
C ALA A 221 23.77 -7.90 12.02
N ALA A 222 24.86 -7.39 12.59
CA ALA A 222 26.21 -7.73 12.20
C ALA A 222 26.44 -9.20 12.45
N LEU A 223 27.17 -9.83 11.57
CA LEU A 223 27.64 -11.19 11.73
C LEU A 223 29.08 -11.17 12.21
N ARG A 224 29.49 -12.24 12.83
CA ARG A 224 30.92 -12.50 13.14
C ARG A 224 31.33 -13.84 12.58
N LEU A 225 32.56 -13.93 12.15
CA LEU A 225 33.18 -15.18 11.78
C LEU A 225 34.02 -15.66 12.94
N ASP A 226 33.52 -16.68 13.65
CA ASP A 226 34.16 -17.31 14.81
C ASP A 226 35.13 -18.38 14.40
N ARG A 227 36.05 -18.73 15.32
CA ARG A 227 37.02 -19.85 15.20
C ARG A 227 37.98 -19.70 14.03
N VAL A 228 38.28 -18.49 13.61
CA VAL A 228 39.32 -18.24 12.63
C VAL A 228 40.71 -18.28 13.32
N PRO A 229 41.61 -19.20 12.94
CA PRO A 229 42.95 -19.27 13.49
C PRO A 229 43.73 -17.96 13.30
N LYS A 230 44.62 -17.62 14.22
CA LYS A 230 45.40 -16.35 14.16
C LYS A 230 46.34 -16.29 12.96
N GLU A 231 46.78 -17.44 12.48
CA GLU A 231 47.70 -17.60 11.36
C GLU A 231 47.05 -17.26 10.00
N GLN A 232 45.72 -17.37 9.92
CA GLN A 232 44.98 -17.10 8.70
C GLN A 232 45.01 -15.60 8.38
N ARG A 233 45.30 -15.29 7.11
CA ARG A 233 45.30 -13.90 6.64
C ARG A 233 43.89 -13.52 6.18
N ILE A 234 43.27 -12.58 6.89
CA ILE A 234 41.97 -12.02 6.50
C ILE A 234 42.10 -10.49 6.51
N ARG A 235 41.49 -9.84 5.54
CA ARG A 235 41.51 -8.41 5.35
C ARG A 235 40.07 -7.84 5.35
N THR A 236 39.93 -6.60 5.72
CA THR A 236 38.70 -5.85 5.51
C THR A 236 38.40 -5.79 4.00
N GLY A 237 37.17 -6.09 3.61
CA GLY A 237 36.76 -6.18 2.24
C GLY A 237 36.68 -7.61 1.67
N ASP A 238 37.30 -8.60 2.35
CA ASP A 238 37.25 -9.99 1.91
C ASP A 238 35.80 -10.51 1.92
N THR A 239 35.51 -11.43 0.98
CA THR A 239 34.17 -12.01 0.80
C THR A 239 34.01 -13.30 1.60
N VAL A 240 32.91 -13.40 2.35
CA VAL A 240 32.57 -14.57 3.14
C VAL A 240 31.41 -15.32 2.46
N VAL A 241 31.60 -16.62 2.23
CA VAL A 241 30.60 -17.51 1.64
C VAL A 241 30.43 -18.77 2.51
N THR A 242 29.35 -19.52 2.30
CA THR A 242 29.16 -20.82 2.96
C THR A 242 30.28 -21.79 2.56
N ALA A 243 30.84 -22.51 3.51
CA ALA A 243 31.89 -23.49 3.27
C ALA A 243 31.37 -24.73 2.54
N GLY A 244 30.21 -25.18 2.87
CA GLY A 244 29.51 -26.36 2.36
C GLY A 244 30.44 -27.55 2.18
N TRP A 245 30.31 -28.59 2.94
CA TRP A 245 31.10 -29.77 2.76
C TRP A 245 30.21 -31.00 2.78
N ARG A 246 30.65 -32.02 2.06
CA ARG A 246 30.00 -33.32 2.04
C ARG A 246 31.03 -34.36 2.47
N SER A 247 30.64 -35.19 3.40
CA SER A 247 31.37 -36.37 3.83
C SER A 247 30.41 -37.55 3.75
N PRO A 248 30.91 -38.78 3.60
CA PRO A 248 30.05 -39.98 3.58
C PRO A 248 29.12 -40.11 4.80
N ARG A 249 29.44 -39.45 5.92
CA ARG A 249 28.70 -39.56 7.17
C ARG A 249 27.98 -38.25 7.58
N LEU A 250 28.37 -37.13 7.00
CA LEU A 250 27.85 -35.81 7.40
C LEU A 250 27.78 -34.90 6.21
N THR A 251 26.62 -34.27 6.00
CA THR A 251 26.43 -33.27 4.98
C THR A 251 26.17 -31.92 5.65
N SER A 252 26.81 -30.86 5.15
CA SER A 252 26.53 -29.51 5.61
C SER A 252 25.09 -29.13 5.24
N ILE A 253 24.38 -28.50 6.17
CA ILE A 253 23.01 -27.92 5.93
C ILE A 253 23.05 -26.95 4.75
N TYR A 254 24.12 -26.15 4.66
CA TYR A 254 24.24 -25.14 3.61
C TYR A 254 25.14 -25.63 2.48
N PRO A 255 24.70 -25.56 1.22
CA PRO A 255 25.54 -25.80 0.07
C PRO A 255 26.71 -24.81 0.01
N ARG A 256 27.81 -25.19 -0.65
CA ARG A 256 28.99 -24.35 -0.79
C ARG A 256 28.76 -23.16 -1.69
N GLY A 257 29.33 -22.00 -1.32
CA GLY A 257 29.43 -20.85 -2.21
C GLY A 257 28.25 -19.86 -2.13
N ILE A 258 27.30 -20.04 -1.21
CA ILE A 258 26.26 -19.03 -1.00
C ILE A 258 26.90 -17.81 -0.34
N PRO A 259 26.75 -16.59 -0.90
CA PRO A 259 27.26 -15.37 -0.28
C PRO A 259 26.66 -15.15 1.12
N ILE A 260 27.50 -14.74 2.07
CA ILE A 260 27.07 -14.36 3.42
C ILE A 260 27.24 -12.85 3.61
N GLY A 261 28.42 -12.32 3.32
CA GLY A 261 28.73 -10.93 3.54
C GLY A 261 30.18 -10.59 3.25
N ARG A 262 30.58 -9.40 3.67
CA ARG A 262 31.93 -8.88 3.52
C ARG A 262 32.55 -8.61 4.87
N VAL A 263 33.83 -8.91 5.03
CA VAL A 263 34.60 -8.59 6.25
C VAL A 263 34.62 -7.06 6.44
N SER A 264 34.05 -6.60 7.54
CA SER A 264 34.01 -5.16 7.90
C SER A 264 35.15 -4.75 8.81
N SER A 265 35.58 -5.64 9.70
CA SER A 265 36.74 -5.42 10.56
C SER A 265 37.39 -6.72 11.02
N VAL A 266 38.68 -6.67 11.28
CA VAL A 266 39.47 -7.79 11.81
C VAL A 266 40.19 -7.30 13.07
N GLY A 267 39.85 -7.91 14.20
CA GLY A 267 40.51 -7.69 15.48
C GLY A 267 41.34 -8.91 15.89
N GLN A 268 42.43 -8.67 16.53
CA GLN A 268 43.25 -9.69 17.16
C GLN A 268 43.57 -9.28 18.60
N SER A 269 43.39 -10.19 19.52
CA SER A 269 43.73 -10.01 20.91
C SER A 269 44.60 -11.16 21.39
N ASP A 270 45.57 -10.90 22.21
CA ASP A 270 46.47 -11.93 22.76
C ASP A 270 45.74 -12.89 23.71
N THR A 271 44.66 -12.42 24.30
CA THR A 271 43.82 -13.18 25.25
C THR A 271 42.95 -14.24 24.58
N TYR A 272 42.59 -14.06 23.33
CA TYR A 272 41.71 -14.98 22.60
C TYR A 272 42.50 -15.84 21.62
N PRO A 273 42.22 -17.17 21.48
CA PRO A 273 42.92 -18.05 20.58
C PRO A 273 42.61 -17.83 19.10
N PHE A 274 41.52 -17.12 18.82
CA PHE A 274 41.01 -16.87 17.46
C PHE A 274 40.93 -15.37 17.14
N LYS A 275 40.97 -15.03 15.86
CA LYS A 275 40.69 -13.68 15.39
C LYS A 275 39.22 -13.31 15.61
N GLN A 276 38.98 -12.04 15.89
CA GLN A 276 37.65 -11.46 15.94
C GLN A 276 37.34 -10.82 14.60
N VAL A 277 36.59 -11.50 13.76
CA VAL A 277 36.25 -11.02 12.41
C VAL A 277 34.79 -10.61 12.39
N GLN A 278 34.53 -9.34 12.13
CA GLN A 278 33.18 -8.83 11.90
C GLN A 278 32.84 -8.93 10.42
N VAL A 279 31.60 -9.30 10.12
CA VAL A 279 31.11 -9.48 8.76
C VAL A 279 29.84 -8.67 8.60
N GLU A 280 29.82 -7.82 7.59
CA GLU A 280 28.63 -7.11 7.16
C GLU A 280 27.86 -7.99 6.17
N PRO A 281 26.64 -8.41 6.48
CA PRO A 281 25.86 -9.29 5.59
C PRO A 281 25.47 -8.57 4.31
N PHE A 282 25.39 -9.30 3.20
CA PHE A 282 24.86 -8.78 1.94
C PHE A 282 23.33 -8.69 1.97
N VAL A 283 22.69 -9.56 2.74
CA VAL A 283 21.23 -9.63 2.89
C VAL A 283 20.76 -8.58 3.90
N ASP A 284 19.79 -7.78 3.50
CA ASP A 284 19.04 -6.92 4.44
C ASP A 284 17.93 -7.72 5.10
N PHE A 285 18.17 -8.16 6.33
CA PHE A 285 17.21 -8.93 7.13
C PHE A 285 15.98 -8.14 7.55
N THR A 286 15.99 -6.82 7.41
CA THR A 286 14.87 -5.95 7.81
C THR A 286 13.82 -5.79 6.70
N SER A 287 14.18 -6.06 5.44
CA SER A 287 13.35 -5.80 4.25
C SER A 287 13.05 -7.05 3.42
N LEU A 288 13.08 -8.24 4.04
CA LEU A 288 12.80 -9.52 3.35
C LEU A 288 11.30 -9.63 2.98
N ASP A 289 10.95 -9.61 1.69
CA ASP A 289 9.57 -9.81 1.22
C ASP A 289 9.38 -11.13 0.48
N ALA A 290 10.43 -11.61 -0.20
CA ALA A 290 10.42 -12.87 -0.92
C ALA A 290 11.80 -13.55 -0.81
N VAL A 291 11.77 -14.87 -0.74
CA VAL A 291 12.96 -15.71 -0.59
C VAL A 291 12.87 -16.94 -1.49
N LEU A 292 13.97 -17.62 -1.68
CA LEU A 292 14.04 -18.96 -2.29
C LEU A 292 14.39 -19.98 -1.21
N VAL A 293 13.56 -21.00 -1.04
CA VAL A 293 13.89 -22.19 -0.24
C VAL A 293 14.59 -23.18 -1.16
N LEU A 294 15.78 -23.61 -0.78
CA LEU A 294 16.57 -24.57 -1.53
C LEU A 294 16.17 -25.99 -1.13
N VAL A 295 15.39 -26.65 -1.97
CA VAL A 295 14.97 -28.05 -1.76
C VAL A 295 15.94 -28.98 -2.48
N ALA A 296 16.46 -29.96 -1.78
CA ALA A 296 17.38 -30.92 -2.41
C ALA A 296 16.66 -31.74 -3.51
N LYS A 297 17.28 -31.91 -4.68
CA LYS A 297 16.74 -32.73 -5.79
C LYS A 297 16.66 -34.20 -5.47
N GLU A 298 17.60 -34.66 -4.66
CA GLU A 298 17.58 -36.01 -4.11
C GLU A 298 17.50 -35.86 -2.58
N PRO A 299 16.60 -36.59 -1.89
CA PRO A 299 16.62 -36.62 -0.45
C PRO A 299 18.01 -37.07 0.02
N ALA A 300 18.57 -36.40 0.98
CA ALA A 300 19.82 -36.82 1.62
C ALA A 300 19.65 -38.26 2.14
N PRO A 301 20.59 -39.14 1.87
CA PRO A 301 20.52 -40.53 2.29
C PRO A 301 20.46 -40.71 3.80
#